data_ca29036eb6d6e214d0cadeb92b072e42
#
_entry.id   ca29036eb6d6e214d0cadeb92b072e42
#
_cell.length_a   1.000
_cell.length_b   1.000
_cell.length_c   1.000
_cell.angle_alpha   90.00
_cell.angle_beta   90.00
_cell.angle_gamma   90.00
#
_symmetry.space_group_name_H-M   'P 1'
#
loop_
_entity.id
_entity.type
_entity.pdbx_description
1 polymer ?
#
loop_
_entity_poly.entity_id
_entity_poly.type
_entity_poly.pdbx_seq_one_letter_code
_entity_poly.pdbx_strand_id
1 'polypeptide(L)'
;MKPFAIVLLIALFLQSCGNNGKTKNEATHDAGELEVVRIEESFHTSRKIGVGGKISYQWKKSDSLCAHASTKELIALAKNHSDKIQRLIAFRALLMKDSHEAVNLAISEIEDTTEVPISSGCCGSNDIVSGVRIEIIQYNREGYKVSVADSMRIDSAVLFSNHASRFDYIYHLYHKLPARPEYEERLEQLYKHDLYALIALARFHREDTKQEIIRLLTQMDKKDFWNYRDTIRTALDAVIAWPSASYKQQVRHVCQDLLNKPELYGSGSSILGALMAYNDRWSYNLIDKTLSKAKQKDQNYFDYSWGLYEAYYDNPLPLFKPLIKKYKTGE
;
A
#
# COMPACT_ATOMS: atom_id res chain seq x y z
N MET A 1 17.50 -21.28 26.64
CA MET A 1 16.88 -22.18 25.68
C MET A 1 16.01 -21.33 24.75
N LYS A 2 16.11 -21.18 23.45
CA LYS A 2 16.92 -21.78 22.39
C LYS A 2 17.07 -20.76 21.24
N PRO A 3 18.23 -20.46 20.67
CA PRO A 3 18.37 -19.61 19.49
C PRO A 3 18.13 -20.38 18.16
N PHE A 4 17.57 -21.58 18.20
CA PHE A 4 17.47 -22.45 17.01
C PHE A 4 16.26 -22.19 16.11
N ALA A 5 15.18 -21.54 16.59
CA ALA A 5 13.98 -21.31 15.80
C ALA A 5 14.12 -20.16 14.78
N ILE A 6 14.91 -19.13 15.12
CA ILE A 6 15.11 -17.95 14.24
C ILE A 6 15.99 -18.29 13.03
N VAL A 7 16.97 -19.19 13.21
CA VAL A 7 17.84 -19.62 12.10
C VAL A 7 17.08 -20.46 11.07
N LEU A 8 16.06 -21.21 11.49
CA LEU A 8 15.27 -22.06 10.57
C LEU A 8 14.32 -21.23 9.68
N LEU A 9 13.77 -20.11 10.20
CA LEU A 9 12.91 -19.21 9.41
C LEU A 9 13.70 -18.43 8.35
N ILE A 10 14.93 -18.01 8.68
CA ILE A 10 15.82 -17.34 7.73
C ILE A 10 16.28 -18.33 6.64
N ALA A 11 16.49 -19.61 6.97
CA ALA A 11 16.85 -20.64 6.00
C ALA A 11 15.72 -20.95 5.01
N LEU A 12 14.45 -20.90 5.43
CA LEU A 12 13.30 -21.09 4.55
C LEU A 12 13.11 -19.92 3.56
N PHE A 13 13.40 -18.69 3.97
CA PHE A 13 13.38 -17.54 3.06
C PHE A 13 14.56 -17.54 2.06
N LEU A 14 15.71 -18.08 2.44
CA LEU A 14 16.88 -18.18 1.54
C LEU A 14 16.74 -19.32 0.51
N GLN A 15 15.91 -20.35 0.79
CA GLN A 15 15.67 -21.44 -0.17
C GLN A 15 14.72 -21.06 -1.31
N SER A 16 13.89 -20.02 -1.17
CA SER A 16 13.01 -19.58 -2.26
C SER A 16 13.72 -18.77 -3.36
N CYS A 17 14.91 -18.23 -3.07
CA CYS A 17 15.68 -17.40 -4.02
C CYS A 17 16.90 -18.10 -4.66
N GLY A 18 17.12 -19.40 -4.42
CA GLY A 18 18.37 -20.06 -4.78
C GLY A 18 18.26 -21.41 -5.46
N ASN A 19 17.40 -21.60 -6.48
CA ASN A 19 17.43 -22.83 -7.28
C ASN A 19 17.58 -22.56 -8.78
N ASN A 20 18.78 -22.18 -9.20
CA ASN A 20 19.24 -22.34 -10.56
C ASN A 20 20.08 -23.63 -10.68
N GLY A 21 19.42 -24.75 -10.69
CA GLY A 21 20.02 -26.06 -10.94
C GLY A 21 19.23 -26.80 -12.02
N LYS A 22 19.84 -26.96 -13.18
CA LYS A 22 19.34 -27.77 -14.30
C LYS A 22 18.90 -29.15 -13.83
N THR A 23 17.63 -29.52 -14.02
CA THR A 23 17.20 -30.89 -14.24
C THR A 23 16.02 -30.92 -15.21
N LYS A 24 16.25 -31.60 -16.32
CA LYS A 24 15.19 -32.12 -17.21
C LYS A 24 14.39 -33.15 -16.40
N ASN A 25 13.06 -33.01 -16.38
CA ASN A 25 12.17 -34.13 -16.68
C ASN A 25 10.70 -33.68 -16.69
N GLU A 26 10.01 -34.23 -17.64
CA GLU A 26 8.61 -34.05 -17.98
C GLU A 26 7.66 -34.45 -16.84
N ALA A 27 6.69 -33.58 -16.53
CA ALA A 27 5.36 -33.99 -16.08
C ALA A 27 4.38 -32.83 -16.31
N THR A 28 3.46 -33.06 -17.22
CA THR A 28 2.31 -32.24 -17.55
C THR A 28 1.41 -32.03 -16.32
N HIS A 29 1.32 -30.78 -15.84
CA HIS A 29 0.16 -30.27 -15.12
C HIS A 29 -0.01 -28.80 -15.49
N ASP A 30 -1.18 -28.54 -16.05
CA ASP A 30 -1.70 -27.23 -16.45
C ASP A 30 -1.96 -26.38 -15.18
N ALA A 31 -0.89 -25.82 -14.63
CA ALA A 31 -0.90 -24.76 -13.64
C ALA A 31 -0.29 -23.55 -14.35
N GLY A 32 -1.08 -22.48 -14.48
CA GLY A 32 -0.65 -21.26 -15.15
C GLY A 32 0.78 -20.89 -14.74
N GLU A 33 1.67 -20.83 -15.71
CA GLU A 33 3.07 -20.45 -15.53
C GLU A 33 3.09 -19.07 -14.86
N LEU A 34 3.47 -19.05 -13.59
CA LEU A 34 3.90 -17.81 -12.94
C LEU A 34 5.12 -17.32 -13.74
N GLU A 35 4.90 -16.31 -14.57
CA GLU A 35 5.95 -15.66 -15.35
C GLU A 35 6.97 -15.08 -14.37
N VAL A 36 8.08 -15.78 -14.20
CA VAL A 36 9.18 -15.34 -13.32
C VAL A 36 9.83 -14.13 -13.98
N VAL A 37 9.45 -12.94 -13.54
CA VAL A 37 10.02 -11.67 -14.03
C VAL A 37 11.52 -11.67 -13.71
N ARG A 38 12.35 -11.71 -14.75
CA ARG A 38 13.80 -11.65 -14.61
C ARG A 38 14.20 -10.24 -14.16
N ILE A 39 14.92 -10.15 -13.03
CA ILE A 39 15.38 -8.85 -12.48
C ILE A 39 16.13 -8.03 -13.53
N GLU A 40 16.88 -8.66 -14.42
CA GLU A 40 17.67 -8.00 -15.46
C GLU A 40 16.79 -7.37 -16.57
N GLU A 41 15.57 -7.87 -16.77
CA GLU A 41 14.60 -7.45 -17.80
C GLU A 41 13.49 -6.55 -17.23
N SER A 42 13.58 -6.17 -15.95
CA SER A 42 12.58 -5.38 -15.23
C SER A 42 13.08 -3.98 -14.87
N PHE A 43 12.15 -3.05 -14.68
CA PHE A 43 12.50 -1.74 -14.11
C PHE A 43 12.71 -1.84 -12.60
N HIS A 44 13.84 -1.33 -12.11
CA HIS A 44 14.21 -1.39 -10.70
C HIS A 44 13.63 -0.19 -9.93
N THR A 45 12.61 -0.43 -9.12
CA THR A 45 12.00 0.60 -8.28
C THR A 45 12.87 0.94 -7.07
N SER A 46 13.63 -0.02 -6.53
CA SER A 46 14.58 0.19 -5.43
C SER A 46 16.01 0.44 -5.92
N ARG A 47 16.75 1.28 -5.16
CA ARG A 47 18.17 1.60 -5.46
C ARG A 47 19.09 0.39 -5.31
N LYS A 48 18.80 -0.46 -4.32
CA LYS A 48 19.54 -1.71 -4.06
C LYS A 48 18.72 -2.91 -4.52
N ILE A 49 19.37 -3.82 -5.25
CA ILE A 49 18.77 -5.03 -5.81
C ILE A 49 19.56 -6.28 -5.45
N GLY A 50 18.85 -7.41 -5.47
CA GLY A 50 19.40 -8.74 -5.23
C GLY A 50 19.85 -8.97 -3.78
N VAL A 51 20.24 -10.21 -3.49
CA VAL A 51 20.61 -10.69 -2.13
C VAL A 51 21.80 -9.92 -1.53
N GLY A 52 22.69 -9.36 -2.37
CA GLY A 52 23.86 -8.60 -1.92
C GLY A 52 23.62 -7.09 -1.78
N GLY A 53 22.42 -6.59 -2.04
CA GLY A 53 22.08 -5.16 -1.95
C GLY A 53 22.94 -4.26 -2.86
N LYS A 54 23.32 -4.75 -4.05
CA LYS A 54 24.13 -4.00 -5.01
C LYS A 54 23.33 -2.83 -5.59
N ILE A 55 24.00 -1.69 -5.80
CA ILE A 55 23.35 -0.55 -6.48
C ILE A 55 23.01 -0.94 -7.92
N SER A 56 21.75 -0.78 -8.28
CA SER A 56 21.22 -1.02 -9.61
C SER A 56 21.95 -0.19 -10.67
N TYR A 57 22.30 -0.80 -11.80
CA TYR A 57 22.86 -0.09 -12.95
C TYR A 57 21.88 0.95 -13.51
N GLN A 58 20.56 0.70 -13.42
CA GLN A 58 19.53 1.64 -13.87
C GLN A 58 19.53 2.92 -13.03
N TRP A 59 19.80 2.81 -11.72
CA TRP A 59 19.97 3.98 -10.85
C TRP A 59 21.23 4.78 -11.22
N LYS A 60 22.35 4.10 -11.45
CA LYS A 60 23.58 4.77 -11.94
C LYS A 60 23.34 5.48 -13.27
N LYS A 61 22.53 4.88 -14.16
CA LYS A 61 22.17 5.49 -15.43
C LYS A 61 21.28 6.71 -15.23
N SER A 62 20.30 6.66 -14.31
CA SER A 62 19.48 7.83 -13.96
C SER A 62 20.33 8.95 -13.37
N ASP A 63 21.26 8.63 -12.47
CA ASP A 63 22.20 9.60 -11.90
C ASP A 63 23.05 10.29 -13.01
N SER A 64 23.57 9.51 -13.96
CA SER A 64 24.34 10.02 -15.11
C SER A 64 23.49 10.90 -16.03
N LEU A 65 22.27 10.47 -16.37
CA LEU A 65 21.35 11.27 -17.19
C LEU A 65 20.98 12.58 -16.49
N CYS A 66 20.69 12.54 -15.19
CA CYS A 66 20.42 13.74 -14.40
C CYS A 66 21.57 14.76 -14.45
N ALA A 67 22.82 14.27 -14.40
CA ALA A 67 24.00 15.14 -14.42
C ALA A 67 24.26 15.77 -15.78
N HIS A 68 24.05 15.05 -16.89
CA HIS A 68 24.55 15.44 -18.21
C HIS A 68 23.46 15.86 -19.21
N ALA A 69 22.23 15.30 -19.11
CA ALA A 69 21.17 15.65 -20.06
C ALA A 69 20.39 16.90 -19.59
N SER A 70 19.90 17.68 -20.53
CA SER A 70 19.00 18.79 -20.27
C SER A 70 17.59 18.28 -19.90
N THR A 71 16.78 19.12 -19.22
CA THR A 71 15.38 18.82 -18.93
C THR A 71 14.60 18.44 -20.19
N LYS A 72 14.81 19.17 -21.30
CA LYS A 72 14.15 18.91 -22.59
C LYS A 72 14.52 17.53 -23.16
N GLU A 73 15.79 17.13 -23.10
CA GLU A 73 16.23 15.80 -23.53
C GLU A 73 15.65 14.71 -22.66
N LEU A 74 15.60 14.91 -21.33
CA LEU A 74 15.00 13.96 -20.40
C LEU A 74 13.51 13.76 -20.67
N ILE A 75 12.75 14.84 -20.92
CA ILE A 75 11.34 14.76 -21.30
C ILE A 75 11.19 13.96 -22.60
N ALA A 76 11.99 14.27 -23.62
CA ALA A 76 11.94 13.58 -24.89
C ALA A 76 12.23 12.06 -24.76
N LEU A 77 13.24 11.69 -23.96
CA LEU A 77 13.58 10.29 -23.67
C LEU A 77 12.49 9.59 -22.87
N ALA A 78 11.98 10.25 -21.83
CA ALA A 78 10.94 9.66 -20.96
C ALA A 78 9.59 9.48 -21.68
N LYS A 79 9.33 10.26 -22.74
CA LYS A 79 8.09 10.16 -23.53
C LYS A 79 8.22 9.21 -24.71
N ASN A 80 9.30 9.32 -25.50
CA ASN A 80 9.35 8.79 -26.85
C ASN A 80 10.30 7.60 -27.05
N HIS A 81 11.09 7.19 -26.03
CA HIS A 81 11.98 6.05 -26.19
C HIS A 81 11.18 4.77 -26.43
N SER A 82 11.60 3.94 -27.39
CA SER A 82 10.93 2.68 -27.74
C SER A 82 10.92 1.66 -26.61
N ASP A 83 12.00 1.63 -25.81
CA ASP A 83 12.10 0.78 -24.63
C ASP A 83 11.46 1.46 -23.41
N LYS A 84 10.42 0.82 -22.86
CA LYS A 84 9.65 1.27 -21.71
C LYS A 84 10.50 1.43 -20.42
N ILE A 85 11.52 0.59 -20.23
CA ILE A 85 12.44 0.69 -19.10
C ILE A 85 13.31 1.95 -19.23
N GLN A 86 13.79 2.25 -20.44
CA GLN A 86 14.56 3.47 -20.68
C GLN A 86 13.70 4.73 -20.49
N ARG A 87 12.41 4.69 -20.84
CA ARG A 87 11.47 5.79 -20.52
C ARG A 87 11.41 6.04 -19.01
N LEU A 88 11.33 5.00 -18.19
CA LEU A 88 11.27 5.12 -16.73
C LEU A 88 12.61 5.55 -16.10
N ILE A 89 13.74 5.09 -16.65
CA ILE A 89 15.09 5.55 -16.24
C ILE A 89 15.24 7.05 -16.51
N ALA A 90 14.83 7.51 -17.68
CA ALA A 90 14.86 8.93 -18.04
C ALA A 90 13.87 9.76 -17.20
N PHE A 91 12.67 9.23 -16.92
CA PHE A 91 11.68 9.85 -16.04
C PHE A 91 12.23 10.04 -14.62
N ARG A 92 12.89 9.02 -14.05
CA ARG A 92 13.55 9.15 -12.74
C ARG A 92 14.63 10.23 -12.76
N ALA A 93 15.44 10.30 -13.81
CA ALA A 93 16.45 11.34 -13.97
C ALA A 93 15.82 12.74 -14.08
N LEU A 94 14.67 12.86 -14.76
CA LEU A 94 13.89 14.10 -14.83
C LEU A 94 13.38 14.51 -13.45
N LEU A 95 12.82 13.57 -12.68
CA LEU A 95 12.33 13.83 -11.33
C LEU A 95 13.44 14.32 -10.38
N MET A 96 14.64 13.76 -10.51
CA MET A 96 15.82 14.20 -9.76
C MET A 96 16.25 15.61 -10.14
N LYS A 97 16.14 15.98 -11.43
CA LYS A 97 16.60 17.26 -11.97
C LYS A 97 15.57 18.38 -11.84
N ASP A 98 14.32 18.07 -12.17
CA ASP A 98 13.20 19.00 -12.23
C ASP A 98 11.89 18.25 -11.90
N SER A 99 11.54 18.24 -10.60
CA SER A 99 10.37 17.51 -10.13
C SER A 99 9.06 18.06 -10.68
N HIS A 100 8.98 19.36 -10.94
CA HIS A 100 7.79 19.98 -11.51
C HIS A 100 7.52 19.50 -12.94
N GLU A 101 8.56 19.47 -13.79
CA GLU A 101 8.45 18.95 -15.15
C GLU A 101 8.18 17.45 -15.18
N ALA A 102 8.72 16.68 -14.22
CA ALA A 102 8.39 15.26 -14.09
C ALA A 102 6.89 15.07 -13.75
N VAL A 103 6.33 15.88 -12.86
CA VAL A 103 4.90 15.87 -12.54
C VAL A 103 4.06 16.26 -13.76
N ASN A 104 4.45 17.30 -14.50
CA ASN A 104 3.77 17.71 -15.74
C ASN A 104 3.75 16.55 -16.75
N LEU A 105 4.88 15.86 -16.94
CA LEU A 105 4.96 14.70 -17.82
C LEU A 105 4.09 13.54 -17.34
N ALA A 106 4.14 13.20 -16.04
CA ALA A 106 3.33 12.11 -15.47
C ALA A 106 1.83 12.35 -15.68
N ILE A 107 1.36 13.58 -15.47
CA ILE A 107 -0.04 13.97 -15.69
C ILE A 107 -0.40 13.93 -17.18
N SER A 108 0.46 14.45 -18.07
CA SER A 108 0.17 14.44 -19.51
C SER A 108 0.13 13.04 -20.12
N GLU A 109 0.82 12.07 -19.52
CA GLU A 109 0.90 10.68 -19.95
C GLU A 109 0.19 9.73 -18.96
N ILE A 110 -0.82 10.23 -18.23
CA ILE A 110 -1.53 9.44 -17.18
C ILE A 110 -2.26 8.22 -17.77
N GLU A 111 -2.65 8.29 -19.03
CA GLU A 111 -3.35 7.22 -19.74
C GLU A 111 -2.39 6.22 -20.44
N ASP A 112 -1.06 6.29 -20.19
CA ASP A 112 -0.08 5.32 -20.75
C ASP A 112 -0.18 3.99 -19.99
N THR A 113 -0.97 3.07 -20.54
CA THR A 113 -1.19 1.71 -19.99
C THR A 113 -0.20 0.68 -20.52
N THR A 114 0.92 1.10 -21.10
CA THR A 114 1.99 0.17 -21.52
C THR A 114 2.50 -0.63 -20.33
N GLU A 115 2.37 -1.94 -20.39
CA GLU A 115 2.83 -2.83 -19.31
C GLU A 115 4.35 -2.91 -19.26
N VAL A 116 4.88 -2.90 -18.04
CA VAL A 116 6.30 -2.99 -17.77
C VAL A 116 6.55 -3.92 -16.58
N PRO A 117 7.50 -4.87 -16.70
CA PRO A 117 7.95 -5.64 -15.57
C PRO A 117 8.72 -4.73 -14.60
N ILE A 118 8.42 -4.85 -13.31
CA ILE A 118 9.09 -4.10 -12.23
C ILE A 118 9.72 -5.04 -11.22
N SER A 119 10.78 -4.58 -10.54
CA SER A 119 11.36 -5.30 -9.42
C SER A 119 11.71 -4.35 -8.27
N SER A 120 11.41 -4.79 -7.05
CA SER A 120 11.75 -4.11 -5.81
C SER A 120 12.53 -5.07 -4.91
N GLY A 121 13.83 -4.85 -4.74
CA GLY A 121 14.70 -5.76 -4.00
C GLY A 121 14.83 -7.12 -4.68
N CYS A 122 14.20 -8.16 -4.12
CA CYS A 122 14.16 -9.52 -4.68
C CYS A 122 12.78 -9.90 -5.29
N CYS A 123 11.78 -9.01 -5.21
CA CYS A 123 10.44 -9.29 -5.66
C CYS A 123 10.18 -8.62 -7.03
N GLY A 124 9.48 -9.31 -7.90
CA GLY A 124 9.07 -8.81 -9.22
C GLY A 124 7.56 -8.85 -9.39
N SER A 125 7.03 -7.93 -10.19
CA SER A 125 5.63 -7.84 -10.59
C SER A 125 5.52 -7.14 -11.94
N ASN A 126 4.32 -7.05 -12.50
CA ASN A 126 4.03 -6.21 -13.65
C ASN A 126 3.19 -4.99 -13.21
N ASP A 127 3.43 -3.85 -13.86
CA ASP A 127 2.65 -2.64 -13.69
C ASP A 127 2.56 -1.88 -15.03
N ILE A 128 1.81 -0.79 -15.08
CA ILE A 128 1.76 0.12 -16.23
C ILE A 128 2.76 1.27 -16.07
N VAL A 129 3.27 1.79 -17.18
CA VAL A 129 4.28 2.87 -17.17
C VAL A 129 3.79 4.10 -16.40
N SER A 130 2.52 4.51 -16.58
CA SER A 130 1.94 5.62 -15.81
C SER A 130 1.86 5.29 -14.32
N GLY A 131 1.52 4.06 -13.91
CA GLY A 131 1.50 3.59 -12.52
C GLY A 131 2.88 3.72 -11.88
N VAL A 132 3.91 3.19 -12.52
CA VAL A 132 5.29 3.29 -12.04
C VAL A 132 5.76 4.74 -11.89
N ARG A 133 5.38 5.64 -12.83
CA ARG A 133 5.71 7.08 -12.72
C ARG A 133 5.07 7.70 -11.46
N ILE A 134 3.79 7.39 -11.22
CA ILE A 134 3.06 7.87 -10.03
C ILE A 134 3.72 7.34 -8.75
N GLU A 135 4.05 6.05 -8.71
CA GLU A 135 4.71 5.45 -7.56
C GLU A 135 6.07 6.08 -7.25
N ILE A 136 6.92 6.31 -8.26
CA ILE A 136 8.22 6.95 -8.08
C ILE A 136 8.05 8.34 -7.46
N ILE A 137 7.03 9.10 -7.84
CA ILE A 137 6.76 10.43 -7.30
C ILE A 137 6.20 10.34 -5.87
N GLN A 138 5.18 9.53 -5.64
CA GLN A 138 4.39 9.55 -4.41
C GLN A 138 5.04 8.76 -3.26
N TYR A 139 5.70 7.64 -3.57
CA TYR A 139 6.44 6.90 -2.54
C TYR A 139 7.87 7.38 -2.32
N ASN A 140 8.28 8.46 -2.93
CA ASN A 140 9.51 9.25 -2.81
C ASN A 140 10.53 8.79 -1.73
N ARG A 141 10.93 7.53 -1.80
CA ARG A 141 11.87 6.89 -0.84
C ARG A 141 13.26 7.52 -0.85
N GLU A 142 13.59 8.28 -1.90
CA GLU A 142 14.89 8.89 -2.12
C GLU A 142 14.91 10.41 -1.80
N GLY A 143 13.80 10.97 -1.29
CA GLY A 143 13.75 12.35 -0.83
C GLY A 143 13.71 13.41 -1.95
N TYR A 144 13.10 13.11 -3.10
CA TYR A 144 12.88 14.12 -4.14
C TYR A 144 11.97 15.24 -3.64
N LYS A 145 12.26 16.48 -4.01
CA LYS A 145 11.47 17.63 -3.58
C LYS A 145 10.26 17.83 -4.50
N VAL A 146 9.18 17.10 -4.23
CA VAL A 146 7.89 17.34 -4.87
C VAL A 146 7.09 18.30 -4.01
N SER A 147 6.54 19.36 -4.61
CA SER A 147 5.71 20.33 -3.89
C SER A 147 4.37 19.71 -3.49
N VAL A 148 3.77 20.21 -2.40
CA VAL A 148 2.41 19.81 -1.98
C VAL A 148 1.40 20.05 -3.11
N ALA A 149 1.53 21.17 -3.81
CA ALA A 149 0.65 21.49 -4.95
C ALA A 149 0.78 20.46 -6.07
N ASP A 150 2.01 20.05 -6.42
CA ASP A 150 2.25 19.03 -7.45
C ASP A 150 1.75 17.65 -7.01
N SER A 151 1.93 17.28 -5.74
CA SER A 151 1.35 16.05 -5.20
C SER A 151 -0.19 16.04 -5.32
N MET A 152 -0.85 17.15 -4.99
CA MET A 152 -2.30 17.28 -5.15
C MET A 152 -2.77 17.24 -6.61
N ARG A 153 -1.98 17.76 -7.54
CA ARG A 153 -2.27 17.66 -8.99
C ARG A 153 -2.23 16.21 -9.47
N ILE A 154 -1.24 15.44 -9.01
CA ILE A 154 -1.16 14.00 -9.29
C ILE A 154 -2.34 13.26 -8.68
N ASP A 155 -2.69 13.54 -7.42
CA ASP A 155 -3.83 12.91 -6.75
C ASP A 155 -5.12 13.10 -7.57
N SER A 156 -5.35 14.32 -8.05
CA SER A 156 -6.49 14.62 -8.93
C SER A 156 -6.38 13.89 -10.27
N ALA A 157 -5.21 13.88 -10.92
CA ALA A 157 -5.03 13.21 -12.20
C ALA A 157 -5.27 11.69 -12.10
N VAL A 158 -4.78 11.03 -11.04
CA VAL A 158 -5.03 9.61 -10.77
C VAL A 158 -6.51 9.35 -10.55
N LEU A 159 -7.18 10.16 -9.71
CA LEU A 159 -8.61 10.00 -9.43
C LEU A 159 -9.47 10.09 -10.69
N PHE A 160 -9.16 11.01 -11.59
CA PHE A 160 -9.94 11.25 -12.81
C PHE A 160 -9.46 10.47 -14.04
N SER A 161 -8.37 9.71 -13.95
CA SER A 161 -7.94 8.82 -15.03
C SER A 161 -8.99 7.75 -15.34
N ASN A 162 -9.12 7.39 -16.62
CA ASN A 162 -9.97 6.27 -17.06
C ASN A 162 -9.48 4.93 -16.49
N HIS A 163 -8.23 4.85 -16.08
CA HIS A 163 -7.58 3.67 -15.54
C HIS A 163 -7.28 3.76 -14.05
N ALA A 164 -8.02 4.61 -13.29
CA ALA A 164 -7.78 4.87 -11.86
C ALA A 164 -7.58 3.59 -11.04
N SER A 165 -8.41 2.57 -11.24
CA SER A 165 -8.33 1.28 -10.53
C SER A 165 -7.11 0.42 -10.89
N ARG A 166 -6.34 0.77 -11.92
CA ARG A 166 -5.10 0.08 -12.29
C ARG A 166 -3.87 0.63 -11.56
N PHE A 167 -3.99 1.76 -10.87
CA PHE A 167 -2.89 2.33 -10.09
C PHE A 167 -2.86 1.70 -8.69
N ASP A 168 -1.79 1.02 -8.30
CA ASP A 168 -1.62 0.53 -6.92
C ASP A 168 -1.71 1.68 -5.90
N TYR A 169 -1.31 2.87 -6.34
CA TYR A 169 -1.43 4.09 -5.54
C TYR A 169 -2.88 4.49 -5.20
N ILE A 170 -3.91 4.04 -5.95
CA ILE A 170 -5.31 4.45 -5.75
C ILE A 170 -5.81 4.11 -4.34
N TYR A 171 -5.40 2.96 -3.78
CA TYR A 171 -5.76 2.57 -2.42
C TYR A 171 -5.27 3.59 -1.38
N HIS A 172 -4.00 4.00 -1.48
CA HIS A 172 -3.45 5.04 -0.60
C HIS A 172 -4.12 6.40 -0.82
N LEU A 173 -4.50 6.68 -2.07
CA LEU A 173 -5.22 7.90 -2.42
C LEU A 173 -6.58 7.97 -1.69
N TYR A 174 -7.36 6.89 -1.66
CA TYR A 174 -8.64 6.84 -0.94
C TYR A 174 -8.50 7.15 0.55
N HIS A 175 -7.38 6.80 1.17
CA HIS A 175 -7.13 7.10 2.59
C HIS A 175 -6.83 8.57 2.88
N LYS A 176 -6.38 9.35 1.90
CA LYS A 176 -5.94 10.73 2.12
C LYS A 176 -6.80 11.80 1.44
N LEU A 177 -7.63 11.43 0.46
CA LEU A 177 -8.46 12.39 -0.27
C LEU A 177 -9.36 13.19 0.68
N PRO A 178 -9.36 14.53 0.60
CA PRO A 178 -10.32 15.35 1.32
C PRO A 178 -11.72 15.25 0.68
N ALA A 179 -12.76 15.48 1.47
CA ALA A 179 -14.14 15.57 0.98
C ALA A 179 -14.36 16.87 0.18
N ARG A 180 -14.03 16.84 -1.10
CA ARG A 180 -14.27 17.95 -2.03
C ARG A 180 -15.45 17.62 -2.94
N PRO A 181 -16.41 18.54 -3.12
CA PRO A 181 -17.60 18.27 -3.94
C PRO A 181 -17.25 17.77 -5.35
N GLU A 182 -16.17 18.27 -5.96
CA GLU A 182 -15.71 17.86 -7.29
C GLU A 182 -15.23 16.40 -7.38
N TYR A 183 -14.93 15.75 -6.25
CA TYR A 183 -14.50 14.33 -6.21
C TYR A 183 -15.67 13.37 -6.03
N GLU A 184 -16.80 13.82 -5.50
CA GLU A 184 -17.90 12.97 -5.03
C GLU A 184 -18.45 12.08 -6.14
N GLU A 185 -18.87 12.68 -7.26
CA GLU A 185 -19.42 11.92 -8.39
C GLU A 185 -18.41 10.89 -8.93
N ARG A 186 -17.14 11.27 -9.02
CA ARG A 186 -16.09 10.36 -9.49
C ARG A 186 -15.87 9.19 -8.54
N LEU A 187 -15.88 9.42 -7.24
CA LEU A 187 -15.75 8.38 -6.22
C LEU A 187 -16.96 7.43 -6.25
N GLU A 188 -18.18 7.93 -6.48
CA GLU A 188 -19.36 7.08 -6.67
C GLU A 188 -19.25 6.19 -7.92
N GLN A 189 -18.70 6.72 -9.01
CA GLN A 189 -18.44 5.93 -10.21
C GLN A 189 -17.41 4.83 -9.95
N LEU A 190 -16.32 5.15 -9.26
CA LEU A 190 -15.28 4.18 -8.91
C LEU A 190 -15.81 3.12 -7.95
N TYR A 191 -16.63 3.50 -6.96
CA TYR A 191 -17.22 2.58 -5.98
C TYR A 191 -18.01 1.43 -6.62
N LYS A 192 -18.60 1.62 -7.79
CA LYS A 192 -19.32 0.56 -8.52
C LYS A 192 -18.45 -0.65 -8.89
N HIS A 193 -17.12 -0.45 -8.95
CA HIS A 193 -16.16 -1.46 -9.40
C HIS A 193 -14.99 -1.65 -8.42
N ASP A 194 -14.84 -0.74 -7.47
CA ASP A 194 -13.77 -0.74 -6.49
C ASP A 194 -14.32 -0.37 -5.10
N LEU A 195 -14.47 -1.39 -4.26
CA LEU A 195 -15.03 -1.25 -2.92
C LEU A 195 -14.22 -0.28 -2.04
N TYR A 196 -12.93 -0.16 -2.26
CA TYR A 196 -12.05 0.72 -1.46
C TYR A 196 -12.40 2.20 -1.61
N ALA A 197 -13.06 2.63 -2.68
CA ALA A 197 -13.55 4.01 -2.84
C ALA A 197 -14.51 4.43 -1.71
N LEU A 198 -15.15 3.48 -1.01
CA LEU A 198 -15.99 3.73 0.18
C LEU A 198 -15.23 4.48 1.28
N ILE A 199 -13.91 4.26 1.41
CA ILE A 199 -13.05 4.93 2.40
C ILE A 199 -13.06 6.45 2.17
N ALA A 200 -12.93 6.88 0.91
CA ALA A 200 -12.99 8.29 0.56
C ALA A 200 -14.42 8.85 0.65
N LEU A 201 -15.43 8.08 0.19
CA LEU A 201 -16.85 8.46 0.28
C LEU A 201 -17.32 8.66 1.73
N ALA A 202 -16.77 7.92 2.67
CA ALA A 202 -17.12 8.07 4.09
C ALA A 202 -16.91 9.50 4.63
N ARG A 203 -15.93 10.25 4.08
CA ARG A 203 -15.64 11.64 4.50
C ARG A 203 -16.72 12.65 4.09
N PHE A 204 -17.61 12.29 3.17
CA PHE A 204 -18.75 13.15 2.80
C PHE A 204 -19.91 13.06 3.80
N HIS A 205 -19.87 12.10 4.73
CA HIS A 205 -20.84 11.92 5.82
C HIS A 205 -22.29 11.74 5.34
N ARG A 206 -22.50 11.07 4.22
CA ARG A 206 -23.82 10.85 3.63
C ARG A 206 -24.54 9.67 4.29
N GLU A 207 -25.86 9.74 4.30
CA GLU A 207 -26.71 8.68 4.89
C GLU A 207 -26.59 7.35 4.15
N ASP A 208 -26.54 7.36 2.80
CA ASP A 208 -26.36 6.15 2.00
C ASP A 208 -25.02 5.47 2.25
N THR A 209 -23.94 6.26 2.33
CA THR A 209 -22.61 5.78 2.72
C THR A 209 -22.60 5.16 4.13
N LYS A 210 -23.31 5.78 5.06
CA LYS A 210 -23.48 5.24 6.43
C LYS A 210 -24.18 3.89 6.41
N GLN A 211 -25.29 3.77 5.67
CA GLN A 211 -26.01 2.51 5.55
C GLN A 211 -25.16 1.41 4.92
N GLU A 212 -24.32 1.77 3.95
CA GLU A 212 -23.40 0.83 3.32
C GLU A 212 -22.32 0.34 4.31
N ILE A 213 -21.70 1.23 5.09
CA ILE A 213 -20.76 0.84 6.15
C ILE A 213 -21.45 -0.13 7.14
N ILE A 214 -22.67 0.17 7.60
CA ILE A 214 -23.43 -0.71 8.49
C ILE A 214 -23.68 -2.07 7.83
N ARG A 215 -24.08 -2.09 6.55
CA ARG A 215 -24.33 -3.31 5.80
C ARG A 215 -23.08 -4.20 5.74
N LEU A 216 -21.93 -3.62 5.43
CA LEU A 216 -20.67 -4.35 5.36
C LEU A 216 -20.23 -4.89 6.74
N LEU A 217 -20.38 -4.10 7.81
CA LEU A 217 -20.08 -4.53 9.18
C LEU A 217 -21.00 -5.67 9.65
N THR A 218 -22.26 -5.71 9.21
CA THR A 218 -23.20 -6.76 9.60
C THR A 218 -23.06 -8.06 8.80
N GLN A 219 -22.39 -8.03 7.66
CA GLN A 219 -22.14 -9.24 6.87
C GLN A 219 -21.10 -10.19 7.48
N MET A 220 -20.43 -9.77 8.55
CA MET A 220 -19.35 -10.52 9.21
C MET A 220 -19.75 -11.81 9.94
N ASP A 221 -21.01 -12.01 10.21
CA ASP A 221 -21.52 -13.24 10.89
C ASP A 221 -21.40 -14.52 10.02
N LYS A 222 -20.93 -14.39 8.78
CA LYS A 222 -20.76 -15.51 7.86
C LYS A 222 -19.37 -16.14 8.01
N LYS A 223 -19.36 -17.48 8.10
CA LYS A 223 -18.23 -18.36 8.44
C LYS A 223 -16.96 -18.26 7.57
N ASP A 224 -16.88 -17.38 6.59
CA ASP A 224 -15.79 -17.34 5.61
C ASP A 224 -15.02 -16.02 5.67
N PHE A 225 -14.17 -15.90 6.68
CA PHE A 225 -13.34 -14.70 6.91
C PHE A 225 -12.43 -14.37 5.73
N TRP A 226 -11.84 -15.36 5.07
CA TRP A 226 -10.89 -15.14 3.99
C TRP A 226 -11.53 -14.48 2.77
N ASN A 227 -12.74 -14.87 2.41
CA ASN A 227 -13.50 -14.28 1.31
C ASN A 227 -14.03 -12.86 1.62
N TYR A 228 -14.11 -12.49 2.90
CA TYR A 228 -14.62 -11.18 3.35
C TYR A 228 -13.56 -10.25 3.92
N ARG A 229 -12.27 -10.66 3.95
CA ARG A 229 -11.20 -9.90 4.57
C ARG A 229 -11.12 -8.47 4.04
N ASP A 230 -11.12 -8.29 2.72
CA ASP A 230 -11.00 -6.98 2.09
C ASP A 230 -12.26 -6.13 2.31
N THR A 231 -13.45 -6.75 2.31
CA THR A 231 -14.72 -6.10 2.64
C THR A 231 -14.73 -5.53 4.05
N ILE A 232 -14.28 -6.34 5.02
CA ILE A 232 -14.22 -5.94 6.43
C ILE A 232 -13.18 -4.84 6.62
N ARG A 233 -12.01 -5.01 6.04
CA ARG A 233 -10.95 -4.01 6.06
C ARG A 233 -11.44 -2.68 5.54
N THR A 234 -12.08 -2.68 4.37
CA THR A 234 -12.65 -1.46 3.76
C THR A 234 -13.69 -0.80 4.67
N ALA A 235 -14.60 -1.59 5.28
CA ALA A 235 -15.59 -1.05 6.20
C ALA A 235 -14.94 -0.41 7.43
N LEU A 236 -13.91 -1.04 8.01
CA LEU A 236 -13.17 -0.50 9.16
C LEU A 236 -12.37 0.76 8.79
N ASP A 237 -11.75 0.78 7.60
CA ASP A 237 -11.03 1.96 7.10
C ASP A 237 -12.01 3.12 6.81
N ALA A 238 -13.21 2.83 6.32
CA ALA A 238 -14.29 3.82 6.19
C ALA A 238 -14.76 4.34 7.57
N VAL A 239 -14.79 3.49 8.60
CA VAL A 239 -15.05 3.91 10.00
C VAL A 239 -13.95 4.83 10.51
N ILE A 240 -12.68 4.58 10.19
CA ILE A 240 -11.58 5.48 10.55
C ILE A 240 -11.81 6.87 9.93
N ALA A 241 -12.24 6.90 8.67
CA ALA A 241 -12.55 8.14 7.97
C ALA A 241 -13.79 8.86 8.51
N TRP A 242 -14.77 8.10 9.05
CA TRP A 242 -16.01 8.64 9.63
C TRP A 242 -16.47 7.83 10.86
N PRO A 243 -15.98 8.12 12.08
CA PRO A 243 -16.34 7.40 13.31
C PRO A 243 -17.71 7.86 13.85
N SER A 244 -18.79 7.46 13.20
CA SER A 244 -20.16 7.83 13.62
C SER A 244 -20.64 7.06 14.85
N ALA A 245 -21.40 7.73 15.71
CA ALA A 245 -22.02 7.12 16.88
C ALA A 245 -23.08 6.07 16.50
N SER A 246 -23.70 6.19 15.31
CA SER A 246 -24.79 5.33 14.85
C SER A 246 -24.37 3.87 14.63
N TYR A 247 -23.12 3.59 14.31
CA TYR A 247 -22.59 2.23 14.14
C TYR A 247 -21.47 1.86 15.11
N LYS A 248 -21.29 2.67 16.17
CA LYS A 248 -20.23 2.44 17.17
C LYS A 248 -20.33 1.07 17.85
N GLN A 249 -21.55 0.61 18.14
CA GLN A 249 -21.73 -0.69 18.80
C GLN A 249 -21.38 -1.85 17.83
N GLN A 250 -21.76 -1.75 16.57
CA GLN A 250 -21.39 -2.75 15.55
C GLN A 250 -19.87 -2.84 15.40
N VAL A 251 -19.18 -1.69 15.30
CA VAL A 251 -17.72 -1.64 15.23
C VAL A 251 -17.08 -2.29 16.43
N ARG A 252 -17.57 -2.00 17.64
CA ARG A 252 -17.06 -2.61 18.88
C ARG A 252 -17.19 -4.13 18.87
N HIS A 253 -18.37 -4.61 18.47
CA HIS A 253 -18.65 -6.05 18.38
C HIS A 253 -17.72 -6.72 17.37
N VAL A 254 -17.69 -6.19 16.15
CA VAL A 254 -16.84 -6.67 15.05
C VAL A 254 -15.36 -6.70 15.44
N CYS A 255 -14.83 -5.59 15.96
CA CYS A 255 -13.43 -5.52 16.35
C CYS A 255 -13.11 -6.49 17.50
N GLN A 256 -14.01 -6.66 18.47
CA GLN A 256 -13.82 -7.61 19.57
C GLN A 256 -13.78 -9.04 19.06
N ASP A 257 -14.65 -9.42 18.13
CA ASP A 257 -14.67 -10.75 17.53
C ASP A 257 -13.41 -11.01 16.70
N LEU A 258 -12.99 -10.02 15.90
CA LEU A 258 -11.77 -10.13 15.12
C LEU A 258 -10.52 -10.29 16.00
N LEU A 259 -10.40 -9.49 17.06
CA LEU A 259 -9.26 -9.57 18.01
C LEU A 259 -9.20 -10.89 18.81
N ASN A 260 -10.27 -11.70 18.80
CA ASN A 260 -10.27 -13.02 19.39
C ASN A 260 -9.88 -14.14 18.40
N LYS A 261 -9.74 -13.86 17.10
CA LYS A 261 -9.37 -14.84 16.07
C LYS A 261 -7.85 -14.84 15.86
N PRO A 262 -7.20 -16.03 15.77
CA PRO A 262 -5.75 -16.11 15.66
C PRO A 262 -5.19 -15.76 14.27
N GLU A 263 -6.04 -15.52 13.27
CA GLU A 263 -5.66 -15.50 11.84
C GLU A 263 -5.70 -14.09 11.22
N LEU A 264 -5.44 -13.04 11.99
CA LEU A 264 -5.59 -11.63 11.57
C LEU A 264 -4.45 -11.05 10.72
N TYR A 265 -3.80 -11.86 9.90
CA TYR A 265 -2.71 -11.38 9.06
C TYR A 265 -3.11 -10.15 8.21
N GLY A 266 -2.45 -9.02 8.46
CA GLY A 266 -2.56 -7.80 7.64
C GLY A 266 -3.77 -6.90 7.88
N SER A 267 -4.62 -7.14 8.89
CA SER A 267 -5.77 -6.28 9.20
C SER A 267 -5.66 -5.59 10.57
N GLY A 268 -4.54 -5.75 11.27
CA GLY A 268 -4.34 -5.20 12.61
C GLY A 268 -4.49 -3.68 12.68
N SER A 269 -3.92 -2.95 11.71
CA SER A 269 -4.00 -1.50 11.65
C SER A 269 -5.43 -0.98 11.45
N SER A 270 -6.21 -1.60 10.54
CA SER A 270 -7.61 -1.22 10.32
C SER A 270 -8.49 -1.48 11.55
N ILE A 271 -8.32 -2.65 12.22
CA ILE A 271 -9.07 -3.00 13.42
C ILE A 271 -8.76 -2.03 14.58
N LEU A 272 -7.47 -1.84 14.85
CA LEU A 272 -7.02 -0.99 15.94
C LEU A 272 -7.30 0.48 15.63
N GLY A 273 -7.13 0.91 14.37
CA GLY A 273 -7.47 2.23 13.88
C GLY A 273 -8.95 2.56 14.05
N ALA A 274 -9.85 1.64 13.67
CA ALA A 274 -11.30 1.82 13.84
C ALA A 274 -11.70 1.96 15.33
N LEU A 275 -11.06 1.19 16.22
CA LEU A 275 -11.27 1.34 17.66
C LEU A 275 -10.74 2.69 18.17
N MET A 276 -9.53 3.08 17.75
CA MET A 276 -8.91 4.34 18.16
C MET A 276 -9.68 5.55 17.66
N ALA A 277 -10.31 5.47 16.47
CA ALA A 277 -11.08 6.58 15.88
C ALA A 277 -12.19 7.10 16.80
N TYR A 278 -12.75 6.25 17.67
CA TYR A 278 -13.74 6.69 18.67
C TYR A 278 -13.13 7.42 19.87
N ASN A 279 -11.83 7.40 20.06
CA ASN A 279 -11.08 8.11 21.10
C ASN A 279 -11.69 7.96 22.51
N ASP A 280 -12.08 6.75 22.91
CA ASP A 280 -12.75 6.49 24.17
C ASP A 280 -12.04 5.44 25.05
N ARG A 281 -12.37 5.45 26.35
CA ARG A 281 -11.75 4.57 27.35
C ARG A 281 -12.06 3.09 27.13
N TRP A 282 -13.22 2.76 26.55
CA TRP A 282 -13.55 1.38 26.24
C TRP A 282 -12.60 0.79 25.18
N SER A 283 -12.39 1.55 24.09
CA SER A 283 -11.44 1.18 23.03
C SER A 283 -10.02 1.03 23.57
N TYR A 284 -9.58 1.99 24.38
CA TYR A 284 -8.29 1.90 25.08
C TYR A 284 -8.13 0.60 25.86
N ASN A 285 -9.11 0.28 26.72
CA ASN A 285 -9.06 -0.91 27.57
C ASN A 285 -9.09 -2.22 26.77
N LEU A 286 -9.88 -2.28 25.68
CA LEU A 286 -9.90 -3.44 24.81
C LEU A 286 -8.56 -3.67 24.14
N ILE A 287 -7.94 -2.62 23.57
CA ILE A 287 -6.62 -2.70 22.93
C ILE A 287 -5.56 -3.14 23.95
N ASP A 288 -5.54 -2.51 25.15
CA ASP A 288 -4.58 -2.85 26.22
C ASP A 288 -4.70 -4.32 26.66
N LYS A 289 -5.94 -4.79 26.89
CA LYS A 289 -6.22 -6.18 27.25
C LYS A 289 -5.76 -7.16 26.16
N THR A 290 -6.02 -6.86 24.89
CA THR A 290 -5.66 -7.71 23.77
C THR A 290 -4.15 -7.83 23.64
N LEU A 291 -3.43 -6.71 23.63
CA LEU A 291 -1.99 -6.67 23.52
C LEU A 291 -1.29 -7.30 24.73
N SER A 292 -1.80 -7.08 25.94
CA SER A 292 -1.28 -7.75 27.14
C SER A 292 -1.40 -9.27 27.06
N LYS A 293 -2.54 -9.79 26.57
CA LYS A 293 -2.77 -11.21 26.38
C LYS A 293 -1.88 -11.79 25.29
N ALA A 294 -1.74 -11.10 24.15
CA ALA A 294 -0.89 -11.51 23.05
C ALA A 294 0.58 -11.59 23.47
N LYS A 295 1.07 -10.59 24.21
CA LYS A 295 2.43 -10.54 24.74
C LYS A 295 2.74 -11.71 25.69
N GLN A 296 1.80 -12.09 26.54
CA GLN A 296 1.96 -13.23 27.47
C GLN A 296 2.02 -14.58 26.75
N LYS A 297 1.28 -14.70 25.64
CA LYS A 297 1.17 -15.97 24.89
C LYS A 297 2.16 -16.07 23.73
N ASP A 298 2.92 -15.02 23.46
CA ASP A 298 3.80 -14.90 22.28
C ASP A 298 3.08 -15.19 20.96
N GLN A 299 1.77 -14.89 20.92
CA GLN A 299 0.88 -15.19 19.80
C GLN A 299 0.37 -13.89 19.18
N ASN A 300 0.66 -13.64 17.90
CA ASN A 300 0.24 -12.47 17.14
C ASN A 300 0.65 -11.11 17.76
N TYR A 301 1.56 -11.13 18.76
CA TYR A 301 1.97 -9.90 19.44
C TYR A 301 2.63 -8.91 18.50
N PHE A 302 3.47 -9.39 17.60
CA PHE A 302 4.14 -8.54 16.61
C PHE A 302 3.12 -7.83 15.70
N ASP A 303 2.17 -8.57 15.14
CA ASP A 303 1.16 -8.03 14.22
C ASP A 303 0.26 -6.98 14.89
N TYR A 304 -0.17 -7.24 16.13
CA TYR A 304 -0.98 -6.30 16.89
C TYR A 304 -0.21 -5.05 17.32
N SER A 305 1.03 -5.21 17.76
CA SER A 305 1.85 -4.07 18.19
C SER A 305 2.27 -3.21 17.00
N TRP A 306 2.56 -3.83 15.85
CA TRP A 306 2.82 -3.13 14.61
C TRP A 306 1.57 -2.40 14.11
N GLY A 307 0.41 -3.08 14.07
CA GLY A 307 -0.87 -2.46 13.69
C GLY A 307 -1.27 -1.30 14.60
N LEU A 308 -1.00 -1.37 15.91
CA LEU A 308 -1.19 -0.25 16.83
C LEU A 308 -0.28 0.93 16.48
N TYR A 309 0.98 0.65 16.15
CA TYR A 309 1.94 1.69 15.78
C TYR A 309 1.51 2.40 14.48
N GLU A 310 1.15 1.64 13.44
CA GLU A 310 0.65 2.19 12.18
C GLU A 310 -0.60 3.05 12.41
N ALA A 311 -1.62 2.52 13.08
CA ALA A 311 -2.87 3.24 13.36
C ALA A 311 -2.64 4.53 14.16
N TYR A 312 -1.68 4.52 15.11
CA TYR A 312 -1.32 5.71 15.88
C TYR A 312 -0.51 6.71 15.06
N TYR A 313 0.40 6.23 14.20
CA TYR A 313 1.20 7.10 13.35
C TYR A 313 0.34 7.90 12.37
N ASP A 314 -0.66 7.24 11.79
CA ASP A 314 -1.61 7.86 10.85
C ASP A 314 -2.58 8.83 11.55
N ASN A 315 -2.95 8.55 12.80
CA ASN A 315 -3.85 9.39 13.61
C ASN A 315 -3.42 9.44 15.09
N PRO A 316 -2.46 10.30 15.43
CA PRO A 316 -1.87 10.37 16.78
C PRO A 316 -2.82 10.98 17.82
N LEU A 317 -3.63 10.14 18.47
CA LEU A 317 -4.56 10.54 19.52
C LEU A 317 -3.90 10.44 20.90
N PRO A 318 -3.91 11.52 21.72
CA PRO A 318 -3.22 11.57 23.02
C PRO A 318 -3.62 10.44 23.98
N LEU A 319 -4.88 10.01 23.96
CA LEU A 319 -5.38 8.92 24.81
C LEU A 319 -4.58 7.62 24.62
N PHE A 320 -4.13 7.30 23.39
CA PHE A 320 -3.46 6.04 23.08
C PHE A 320 -1.93 6.10 23.16
N LYS A 321 -1.35 7.29 23.36
CA LYS A 321 0.11 7.46 23.53
C LYS A 321 0.75 6.55 24.59
N PRO A 322 0.10 6.29 25.76
CA PRO A 322 0.65 5.35 26.73
C PRO A 322 0.74 3.91 26.23
N LEU A 323 -0.19 3.46 25.36
CA LEU A 323 -0.16 2.12 24.78
C LEU A 323 1.03 1.97 23.81
N ILE A 324 1.32 3.00 23.01
CA ILE A 324 2.49 3.00 22.13
C ILE A 324 3.78 2.82 22.93
N LYS A 325 3.92 3.54 24.05
CA LYS A 325 5.09 3.39 24.93
C LYS A 325 5.18 2.00 25.58
N LYS A 326 4.01 1.42 25.96
CA LYS A 326 3.94 0.13 26.65
C LYS A 326 4.23 -1.06 25.73
N TYR A 327 3.82 -0.94 24.46
CA TYR A 327 3.86 -2.03 23.49
C TYR A 327 4.83 -1.79 22.32
N LYS A 328 5.78 -0.87 22.48
CA LYS A 328 6.81 -0.62 21.46
C LYS A 328 7.57 -1.92 21.16
N THR A 329 7.55 -2.34 19.90
CA THR A 329 8.36 -3.48 19.42
C THR A 329 9.76 -2.98 19.16
N GLY A 330 10.73 -3.50 19.92
CA GLY A 330 12.15 -3.49 19.61
C GLY A 330 12.81 -2.10 19.59
N GLU A 331 13.49 -1.72 20.64
CA GLU A 331 14.83 -1.11 20.58
C GLU A 331 15.87 -2.21 20.60
#